data_9c337c9f733b3367928feb5dbc1f88a0
#
_entry.id   9c337c9f733b3367928feb5dbc1f88a0
#
_cell.length_a   1.000
_cell.length_b   1.000
_cell.length_c   1.000
_cell.angle_alpha   90.00
_cell.angle_beta   90.00
_cell.angle_gamma   90.00
#
_symmetry.space_group_name_H-M   'P 1'
#
loop_
_entity.id
_entity.type
_entity.pdbx_description
1 polymer ?
#
loop_
_entity_poly.entity_id
_entity_poly.type
_entity_poly.pdbx_seq_one_letter_code
_entity_poly.pdbx_strand_id
1 'polypeptide(L)'
;LMKIFIFIFCLLFSNFLNAEIISNEQDYIIDEDAKVRESTDELIVREITIDPETHPGNALYQDNCAICHDGSIQKAPAVNWLEMLIPQALFRTMNDGIMVDQSAHLSEEEKIQIVEYIVRKDRKDFPKEAELNYCESKRMKFDLREAPAPYGWGYNTSRFIPKNSGKIDSKNVKKLKLKWAFGFPYSQRARSQPLFAMGSIFVGSQSGDIYALDVETGCVKWNFSASAEVRTGIIMDEWKNGVKPKKRPYIYFGDILANEYALDAQTGELIWKIKTDDHPNATRTATSAKFEDILFIPVSGLEVIPAFNDDYECCTFRGGLLAVEADTGKVLWKKYSIPVPAKYSGTTSVGTRMFGPSGAPIWTSPNVDKKRRYIYIGTGENYSTPADDSSDAIIAYNIDTGEEVWRRQTLAGDAWNLACMGKALPNCPEENGPDMDYSASSILIDLGDKDILVAGQKSGSVYGINPDNGEIIWSKVVSGGGTQGGIHFGMASDGKVLYVPLNDMKNTHDGKVWLNRKPGMHTLDTETGNILWSK
;
A
#
# COMPACT_ATOMS: atom_id res chain seq x y z
N LEU A 1 -66.91 -10.45 2.72
CA LEU A 1 -66.12 -11.69 2.40
C LEU A 1 -65.15 -11.49 1.21
N MET A 2 -64.68 -10.25 0.95
CA MET A 2 -63.79 -9.98 -0.17
C MET A 2 -62.77 -8.85 0.16
N LYS A 3 -62.23 -8.86 1.38
CA LYS A 3 -61.15 -7.95 1.82
C LYS A 3 -60.03 -8.59 2.65
N ILE A 4 -59.95 -9.92 2.73
CA ILE A 4 -58.92 -10.65 3.52
C ILE A 4 -57.94 -11.42 2.64
N PHE A 5 -58.06 -11.43 1.31
CA PHE A 5 -57.19 -12.21 0.41
C PHE A 5 -56.06 -11.42 -0.29
N ILE A 6 -55.91 -10.12 -0.03
CA ILE A 6 -54.83 -9.30 -0.64
C ILE A 6 -53.64 -9.06 0.30
N PHE A 7 -53.73 -9.46 1.57
CA PHE A 7 -52.66 -9.20 2.55
C PHE A 7 -51.68 -10.38 2.79
N ILE A 8 -51.91 -11.54 2.19
CA ILE A 8 -51.06 -12.72 2.36
C ILE A 8 -50.13 -12.96 1.16
N PHE A 9 -50.28 -12.26 0.04
CA PHE A 9 -49.42 -12.42 -1.13
C PHE A 9 -48.24 -11.41 -1.20
N CYS A 10 -48.17 -10.43 -0.29
CA CYS A 10 -47.03 -9.50 -0.17
C CYS A 10 -45.99 -9.89 0.88
N LEU A 11 -46.17 -11.00 1.60
CA LEU A 11 -45.25 -11.45 2.64
C LEU A 11 -44.34 -12.62 2.24
N LEU A 12 -44.43 -13.07 0.99
CA LEU A 12 -43.58 -14.17 0.49
C LEU A 12 -42.60 -13.78 -0.62
N PHE A 13 -42.45 -12.48 -0.92
CA PHE A 13 -41.47 -11.99 -1.91
C PHE A 13 -40.48 -10.93 -1.37
N SER A 14 -40.33 -10.80 -0.05
CA SER A 14 -39.41 -9.86 0.58
C SER A 14 -38.14 -10.54 1.19
N ASN A 15 -37.81 -11.75 0.75
CA ASN A 15 -36.57 -12.43 1.19
C ASN A 15 -35.53 -12.57 0.08
N PHE A 16 -35.55 -11.69 -0.92
CA PHE A 16 -34.46 -11.59 -1.86
C PHE A 16 -33.94 -10.14 -1.87
N LEU A 17 -32.63 -10.01 -1.62
CA LEU A 17 -31.83 -8.80 -1.76
C LEU A 17 -31.96 -7.76 -0.62
N ASN A 18 -31.49 -8.14 0.55
CA ASN A 18 -30.77 -7.20 1.39
C ASN A 18 -29.34 -7.73 1.55
N ALA A 19 -28.48 -7.48 0.57
CA ALA A 19 -27.11 -7.17 0.91
C ALA A 19 -27.22 -5.88 1.72
N GLU A 20 -27.16 -5.98 3.05
CA GLU A 20 -27.12 -4.81 3.91
C GLU A 20 -25.89 -4.00 3.45
N ILE A 21 -26.16 -2.92 2.72
CA ILE A 21 -25.22 -1.80 2.66
C ILE A 21 -25.08 -1.42 4.13
N ILE A 22 -23.88 -1.59 4.67
CA ILE A 22 -23.58 -1.19 6.04
C ILE A 22 -24.00 0.28 6.12
N SER A 23 -25.04 0.57 6.90
CA SER A 23 -25.49 1.93 7.12
C SER A 23 -24.36 2.68 7.84
N ASN A 24 -24.20 3.98 7.60
CA ASN A 24 -23.22 4.82 8.29
C ASN A 24 -23.41 4.91 9.82
N GLU A 25 -24.42 4.25 10.39
CA GLU A 25 -24.54 4.02 11.83
C GLU A 25 -23.57 2.93 12.26
N GLN A 26 -22.31 3.29 12.38
CA GLN A 26 -21.29 2.39 12.87
C GLN A 26 -21.25 2.43 14.39
N ASP A 27 -21.02 1.27 15.00
CA ASP A 27 -20.94 1.06 16.45
C ASP A 27 -19.64 1.66 17.03
N TYR A 28 -19.45 2.97 16.98
CA TYR A 28 -18.38 3.66 17.67
C TYR A 28 -18.89 4.79 18.56
N ILE A 29 -18.13 5.10 19.60
CA ILE A 29 -18.34 6.24 20.48
C ILE A 29 -17.23 7.26 20.20
N ILE A 30 -17.58 8.53 20.06
CA ILE A 30 -16.58 9.61 20.02
C ILE A 30 -16.16 9.87 21.47
N ASP A 31 -14.90 9.67 21.75
CA ASP A 31 -14.28 10.05 23.03
C ASP A 31 -13.67 11.44 22.86
N GLU A 32 -14.44 12.48 23.23
CA GLU A 32 -14.00 13.88 23.14
C GLU A 32 -12.77 14.19 24.02
N ASP A 33 -12.50 13.36 25.03
CA ASP A 33 -11.34 13.45 25.90
C ASP A 33 -10.19 12.50 25.44
N ALA A 34 -10.39 11.76 24.35
CA ALA A 34 -9.35 10.92 23.80
C ALA A 34 -8.15 11.81 23.45
N LYS A 35 -7.16 11.82 24.32
CA LYS A 35 -5.85 12.36 23.94
C LYS A 35 -5.44 11.63 22.67
N VAL A 36 -5.29 12.38 21.58
CA VAL A 36 -4.64 11.90 20.37
C VAL A 36 -3.37 11.19 20.84
N ARG A 37 -3.41 9.86 20.91
CA ARG A 37 -2.21 9.11 21.25
C ARG A 37 -1.28 9.31 20.07
N GLU A 38 -0.07 9.73 20.37
CA GLU A 38 1.04 9.60 19.48
C GLU A 38 0.89 8.24 18.78
N SER A 39 0.61 8.27 17.50
CA SER A 39 0.34 7.06 16.73
C SER A 39 1.54 6.16 16.87
N THR A 40 1.32 4.88 17.19
CA THR A 40 2.36 3.86 17.09
C THR A 40 2.80 3.64 15.65
N ASP A 41 2.09 4.19 14.66
CA ASP A 41 2.61 4.41 13.33
C ASP A 41 3.63 5.55 13.45
N GLU A 42 4.89 5.17 13.48
CA GLU A 42 6.10 5.99 13.56
C GLU A 42 6.22 7.09 12.48
N LEU A 43 5.17 7.38 11.76
CA LEU A 43 5.08 8.50 10.82
C LEU A 43 5.15 9.86 11.51
N ILE A 44 4.87 9.92 12.83
CA ILE A 44 4.65 11.19 13.51
C ILE A 44 5.58 11.42 14.72
N VAL A 45 6.15 10.38 15.32
CA VAL A 45 7.11 10.58 16.42
C VAL A 45 8.54 10.56 15.87
N ARG A 46 8.95 11.67 15.28
CA ARG A 46 10.37 11.93 15.04
C ARG A 46 10.93 12.61 16.29
N GLU A 47 11.97 12.03 16.85
CA GLU A 47 12.80 12.73 17.80
C GLU A 47 13.39 13.98 17.11
N ILE A 48 12.93 15.15 17.51
CA ILE A 48 13.43 16.44 17.05
C ILE A 48 14.58 16.82 17.97
N THR A 49 15.78 16.96 17.41
CA THR A 49 16.98 17.30 18.20
C THR A 49 17.56 18.67 17.84
N ILE A 50 16.93 19.38 16.89
CA ILE A 50 17.24 20.78 16.56
C ILE A 50 15.97 21.63 16.68
N ASP A 51 16.12 22.93 16.81
CA ASP A 51 15.03 23.89 16.65
C ASP A 51 14.93 24.29 15.17
N PRO A 52 13.89 23.87 14.45
CA PRO A 52 13.77 24.17 13.01
C PRO A 52 13.65 25.66 12.69
N GLU A 53 13.13 26.49 13.60
CA GLU A 53 12.93 27.92 13.38
C GLU A 53 14.26 28.70 13.38
N THR A 54 15.18 28.30 14.24
CA THR A 54 16.46 29.00 14.43
C THR A 54 17.65 28.30 13.76
N HIS A 55 17.45 27.09 13.22
CA HIS A 55 18.52 26.32 12.60
C HIS A 55 18.98 26.96 11.27
N PRO A 56 20.30 27.10 11.00
CA PRO A 56 20.82 27.71 9.77
C PRO A 56 20.27 27.08 8.48
N GLY A 57 20.02 25.77 8.48
CA GLY A 57 19.44 25.05 7.37
C GLY A 57 18.05 25.53 6.95
N ASN A 58 17.31 26.24 7.83
CA ASN A 58 16.02 26.82 7.48
C ASN A 58 16.18 27.88 6.38
N ALA A 59 17.00 28.88 6.60
CA ALA A 59 17.25 29.93 5.61
C ALA A 59 17.78 29.31 4.29
N LEU A 60 18.74 28.41 4.38
CA LEU A 60 19.28 27.72 3.20
C LEU A 60 18.20 26.95 2.43
N TYR A 61 17.30 26.25 3.14
CA TYR A 61 16.20 25.53 2.50
C TYR A 61 15.21 26.48 1.83
N GLN A 62 14.80 27.57 2.52
CA GLN A 62 13.87 28.55 1.96
C GLN A 62 14.43 29.21 0.69
N ASP A 63 15.72 29.57 0.70
CA ASP A 63 16.35 30.26 -0.41
C ASP A 63 16.62 29.36 -1.63
N ASN A 64 16.84 28.05 -1.43
CA ASN A 64 17.35 27.18 -2.48
C ASN A 64 16.42 26.01 -2.85
N CYS A 65 15.53 25.57 -1.94
CA CYS A 65 14.77 24.34 -2.10
C CYS A 65 13.25 24.58 -2.11
N ALA A 66 12.75 25.47 -1.24
CA ALA A 66 11.32 25.67 -1.02
C ALA A 66 10.58 26.04 -2.31
N ILE A 67 11.19 26.82 -3.20
CA ILE A 67 10.59 27.24 -4.48
C ILE A 67 10.06 26.05 -5.31
N CYS A 68 10.65 24.86 -5.15
CA CYS A 68 10.19 23.64 -5.84
C CYS A 68 9.50 22.66 -4.89
N HIS A 69 9.87 22.66 -3.61
CA HIS A 69 9.45 21.65 -2.62
C HIS A 69 8.38 22.16 -1.65
N ASP A 70 7.75 23.31 -1.93
CA ASP A 70 6.61 23.85 -1.20
C ASP A 70 5.26 23.19 -1.57
N GLY A 71 5.26 22.31 -2.58
CA GLY A 71 4.07 21.65 -3.12
C GLY A 71 3.50 22.32 -4.37
N SER A 72 4.01 23.47 -4.81
CA SER A 72 3.55 24.16 -6.02
C SER A 72 4.01 23.48 -7.33
N ILE A 73 5.12 22.77 -7.29
CA ILE A 73 5.68 22.04 -8.43
C ILE A 73 5.29 20.57 -8.37
N GLN A 74 4.37 20.14 -9.25
CA GLN A 74 3.82 18.79 -9.26
C GLN A 74 4.87 17.67 -9.29
N LYS A 75 6.02 17.88 -9.93
CA LYS A 75 7.07 16.84 -10.03
C LYS A 75 8.06 16.84 -8.86
N ALA A 76 8.03 17.84 -8.00
CA ALA A 76 8.89 17.95 -6.85
C ALA A 76 8.17 17.41 -5.60
N PRO A 77 8.75 16.46 -4.85
CA PRO A 77 8.16 16.02 -3.60
C PRO A 77 8.03 17.19 -2.63
N ALA A 78 6.86 17.40 -2.04
CA ALA A 78 6.69 18.42 -1.01
C ALA A 78 7.54 18.09 0.24
N VAL A 79 7.82 19.10 1.07
CA VAL A 79 8.73 18.97 2.22
C VAL A 79 8.36 17.83 3.18
N ASN A 80 7.07 17.59 3.41
CA ASN A 80 6.59 16.48 4.22
C ASN A 80 7.06 15.11 3.74
N TRP A 81 7.29 14.94 2.42
CA TRP A 81 7.90 13.74 1.87
C TRP A 81 9.41 13.69 2.11
N LEU A 82 10.08 14.83 1.95
CA LEU A 82 11.51 14.92 2.22
C LEU A 82 11.83 14.63 3.68
N GLU A 83 10.97 15.07 4.59
CA GLU A 83 11.05 14.79 6.02
C GLU A 83 10.98 13.29 6.36
N MET A 84 10.38 12.48 5.49
CA MET A 84 10.27 11.03 5.68
C MET A 84 11.52 10.27 5.21
N LEU A 85 12.41 10.93 4.47
CA LEU A 85 13.64 10.31 3.96
C LEU A 85 14.71 10.24 5.04
N ILE A 86 15.63 9.28 4.89
CA ILE A 86 16.80 9.20 5.75
C ILE A 86 17.82 10.26 5.35
N PRO A 87 18.62 10.79 6.29
CA PRO A 87 19.63 11.83 6.02
C PRO A 87 20.56 11.48 4.87
N GLN A 88 21.03 10.22 4.81
CA GLN A 88 21.94 9.75 3.78
C GLN A 88 21.33 9.76 2.38
N ALA A 89 20.01 9.47 2.25
CA ALA A 89 19.34 9.54 0.96
C ALA A 89 19.20 10.97 0.48
N LEU A 90 18.84 11.91 1.35
CA LEU A 90 18.79 13.34 1.03
C LEU A 90 20.16 13.87 0.61
N PHE A 91 21.20 13.53 1.37
CA PHE A 91 22.55 13.97 1.07
C PHE A 91 23.06 13.42 -0.27
N ARG A 92 22.86 12.12 -0.54
CA ARG A 92 23.17 11.52 -1.85
C ARG A 92 22.44 12.20 -2.99
N THR A 93 21.15 12.54 -2.80
CA THR A 93 20.35 13.20 -3.83
C THR A 93 20.94 14.53 -4.28
N MET A 94 21.60 15.26 -3.38
CA MET A 94 22.26 16.54 -3.65
C MET A 94 23.70 16.41 -4.17
N ASN A 95 24.40 15.29 -3.91
CA ASN A 95 25.81 15.15 -4.28
C ASN A 95 26.04 14.37 -5.58
N ASP A 96 25.26 13.33 -5.82
CA ASP A 96 25.40 12.44 -6.99
C ASP A 96 24.05 12.00 -7.56
N GLY A 97 22.95 12.54 -7.02
CA GLY A 97 21.59 12.21 -7.42
C GLY A 97 20.91 13.27 -8.28
N ILE A 98 19.56 13.24 -8.26
CA ILE A 98 18.70 14.05 -9.13
C ILE A 98 18.79 15.56 -8.84
N MET A 99 19.24 15.99 -7.66
CA MET A 99 19.38 17.39 -7.26
C MET A 99 20.80 17.94 -7.38
N VAL A 100 21.72 17.20 -7.99
CA VAL A 100 23.13 17.60 -8.08
C VAL A 100 23.32 18.97 -8.75
N ASP A 101 22.62 19.21 -9.86
CA ASP A 101 22.69 20.48 -10.58
C ASP A 101 22.13 21.65 -9.78
N GLN A 102 20.98 21.44 -9.10
CA GLN A 102 20.29 22.45 -8.30
C GLN A 102 21.06 22.81 -7.03
N SER A 103 21.87 21.90 -6.51
CA SER A 103 22.66 22.08 -5.29
C SER A 103 24.18 22.26 -5.54
N ALA A 104 24.60 22.37 -6.82
CA ALA A 104 26.02 22.48 -7.20
C ALA A 104 26.73 23.70 -6.61
N HIS A 105 26.00 24.78 -6.33
CA HIS A 105 26.52 26.03 -5.78
C HIS A 105 26.67 25.99 -4.23
N LEU A 106 26.07 24.98 -3.57
CA LEU A 106 26.12 24.82 -2.13
C LEU A 106 27.37 24.05 -1.71
N SER A 107 28.02 24.51 -0.65
CA SER A 107 29.08 23.76 0.02
C SER A 107 28.55 22.47 0.66
N GLU A 108 29.43 21.53 0.97
CA GLU A 108 29.08 20.30 1.67
C GLU A 108 28.44 20.58 3.04
N GLU A 109 28.95 21.59 3.75
CA GLU A 109 28.41 22.02 5.04
C GLU A 109 26.99 22.56 4.93
N GLU A 110 26.70 23.40 3.93
CA GLU A 110 25.36 23.91 3.68
C GLU A 110 24.37 22.79 3.29
N LYS A 111 24.80 21.82 2.49
CA LYS A 111 24.00 20.63 2.16
C LYS A 111 23.68 19.82 3.42
N ILE A 112 24.64 19.64 4.32
CA ILE A 112 24.40 18.94 5.60
C ILE A 112 23.40 19.72 6.45
N GLN A 113 23.53 21.05 6.56
CA GLN A 113 22.60 21.88 7.33
C GLN A 113 21.17 21.83 6.76
N ILE A 114 21.02 21.78 5.44
CA ILE A 114 19.71 21.57 4.78
C ILE A 114 19.14 20.20 5.17
N VAL A 115 19.96 19.14 5.16
CA VAL A 115 19.52 17.79 5.58
C VAL A 115 19.10 17.80 7.05
N GLU A 116 19.89 18.39 7.95
CA GLU A 116 19.56 18.53 9.37
C GLU A 116 18.19 19.21 9.56
N TYR A 117 17.97 20.32 8.86
CA TYR A 117 16.71 21.04 8.87
C TYR A 117 15.54 20.19 8.40
N ILE A 118 15.66 19.53 7.24
CA ILE A 118 14.60 18.69 6.68
C ILE A 118 14.25 17.53 7.62
N VAL A 119 15.26 16.80 8.11
CA VAL A 119 15.01 15.64 8.98
C VAL A 119 14.79 16.04 10.46
N ARG A 120 14.97 17.32 10.82
CA ARG A 120 14.83 17.88 12.17
C ARG A 120 15.77 17.23 13.19
N LYS A 121 16.96 16.81 12.76
CA LYS A 121 17.97 16.15 13.58
C LYS A 121 19.35 16.75 13.39
N ASP A 122 20.07 16.92 14.50
CA ASP A 122 21.50 17.24 14.48
C ASP A 122 22.29 16.06 13.84
N ARG A 123 23.29 16.38 13.02
CA ARG A 123 24.14 15.38 12.34
C ARG A 123 24.81 14.39 13.27
N LYS A 124 25.07 14.77 14.53
CA LYS A 124 25.62 13.85 15.54
C LYS A 124 24.68 12.67 15.83
N ASP A 125 23.37 12.86 15.57
CA ASP A 125 22.31 11.88 15.77
C ASP A 125 21.99 11.12 14.46
N PHE A 126 22.71 11.42 13.36
CA PHE A 126 22.57 10.67 12.12
C PHE A 126 23.10 9.24 12.30
N PRO A 127 22.41 8.25 11.72
CA PRO A 127 22.91 6.88 11.74
C PRO A 127 24.31 6.80 11.15
N LYS A 128 25.21 6.09 11.83
CA LYS A 128 26.56 5.81 11.30
C LYS A 128 26.47 4.91 10.07
N GLU A 129 27.38 5.10 9.12
CA GLU A 129 27.48 4.22 7.95
C GLU A 129 27.69 2.78 8.40
N ALA A 130 26.87 1.87 7.88
CA ALA A 130 26.93 0.47 8.21
C ALA A 130 27.81 -0.28 7.21
N GLU A 131 28.75 -1.06 7.70
CA GLU A 131 29.55 -1.95 6.86
C GLU A 131 28.70 -3.13 6.41
N LEU A 132 28.58 -3.32 5.09
CA LEU A 132 27.92 -4.47 4.49
C LEU A 132 28.89 -5.64 4.37
N ASN A 133 28.45 -6.82 4.77
CA ASN A 133 29.20 -8.05 4.58
C ASN A 133 28.99 -8.58 3.16
N TYR A 134 29.84 -8.18 2.22
CA TYR A 134 29.77 -8.66 0.84
C TYR A 134 30.27 -10.10 0.70
N CYS A 135 29.68 -10.81 -0.26
CA CYS A 135 29.99 -12.19 -0.53
C CYS A 135 31.41 -12.36 -1.16
N GLU A 136 32.11 -13.41 -0.77
CA GLU A 136 33.30 -13.86 -1.51
C GLU A 136 32.91 -14.34 -2.91
N SER A 137 33.88 -14.32 -3.86
CA SER A 137 33.66 -14.65 -5.29
C SER A 137 32.93 -15.98 -5.53
N LYS A 138 33.14 -16.98 -4.69
CA LYS A 138 32.46 -18.28 -4.80
C LYS A 138 30.93 -18.21 -4.54
N ARG A 139 30.48 -17.19 -3.78
CA ARG A 139 29.09 -16.97 -3.39
C ARG A 139 28.36 -15.95 -4.28
N MET A 140 29.07 -15.29 -5.19
CA MET A 140 28.49 -14.29 -6.12
C MET A 140 27.63 -14.92 -7.23
N LYS A 141 27.65 -16.24 -7.38
CA LYS A 141 26.94 -16.95 -8.44
C LYS A 141 25.44 -17.02 -8.17
N PHE A 142 24.65 -16.96 -9.26
CA PHE A 142 23.20 -17.14 -9.26
C PHE A 142 22.82 -18.45 -9.95
N ASP A 143 21.98 -19.27 -9.31
CA ASP A 143 21.45 -20.48 -9.92
C ASP A 143 20.16 -20.18 -10.70
N LEU A 144 20.28 -19.91 -11.98
CA LEU A 144 19.16 -19.61 -12.88
C LEU A 144 18.13 -20.75 -13.02
N ARG A 145 18.37 -21.94 -12.46
CA ARG A 145 17.40 -23.04 -12.46
C ARG A 145 16.44 -22.93 -11.29
N GLU A 146 16.77 -22.18 -10.25
CA GLU A 146 15.90 -21.95 -9.11
C GLU A 146 14.96 -20.79 -9.41
N ALA A 147 13.72 -21.13 -9.77
CA ALA A 147 12.69 -20.18 -10.14
C ALA A 147 12.21 -19.34 -8.93
N PRO A 148 11.62 -18.15 -9.17
CA PRO A 148 11.13 -17.29 -8.10
C PRO A 148 9.99 -17.92 -7.31
N ALA A 149 9.96 -17.65 -6.00
CA ALA A 149 8.87 -17.98 -5.10
C ALA A 149 8.89 -17.00 -3.88
N PRO A 150 7.82 -16.28 -3.58
CA PRO A 150 6.55 -16.17 -4.31
C PRO A 150 6.68 -15.37 -5.61
N TYR A 151 5.65 -15.36 -6.45
CA TYR A 151 5.68 -14.65 -7.73
C TYR A 151 5.23 -13.19 -7.62
N GLY A 152 4.49 -12.84 -6.60
CA GLY A 152 3.93 -11.51 -6.37
C GLY A 152 3.65 -11.28 -4.89
N TRP A 153 2.64 -10.48 -4.56
CA TRP A 153 2.19 -10.31 -3.18
C TRP A 153 1.47 -11.59 -2.71
N GLY A 154 2.20 -12.48 -2.07
CA GLY A 154 1.78 -13.82 -1.68
C GLY A 154 2.26 -14.90 -2.66
N TYR A 155 1.92 -16.15 -2.36
CA TYR A 155 2.41 -17.33 -3.10
C TYR A 155 1.61 -17.62 -4.37
N ASN A 156 0.31 -17.33 -4.36
CA ASN A 156 -0.64 -17.50 -5.45
C ASN A 156 -1.83 -16.56 -5.26
N THR A 157 -2.83 -16.63 -6.13
CA THR A 157 -4.03 -15.78 -6.08
C THR A 157 -4.86 -15.93 -4.80
N SER A 158 -4.80 -17.09 -4.13
CA SER A 158 -5.44 -17.35 -2.81
C SER A 158 -4.50 -17.16 -1.61
N ARG A 159 -3.21 -16.77 -1.86
CA ARG A 159 -2.15 -16.58 -0.87
C ARG A 159 -1.85 -17.80 0.01
N PHE A 160 -2.27 -18.95 -0.41
CA PHE A 160 -2.04 -20.20 0.30
C PHE A 160 -0.69 -20.82 -0.09
N ILE A 161 0.11 -21.15 0.92
CA ILE A 161 1.37 -21.88 0.71
C ILE A 161 1.08 -23.38 0.88
N PRO A 162 1.13 -24.20 -0.18
CA PRO A 162 0.86 -25.62 -0.08
C PRO A 162 1.84 -26.34 0.85
N LYS A 163 1.37 -27.36 1.56
CA LYS A 163 2.10 -28.11 2.56
C LYS A 163 3.51 -28.58 2.14
N ASN A 164 3.71 -28.87 0.87
CA ASN A 164 4.99 -29.40 0.36
C ASN A 164 5.93 -28.34 -0.22
N SER A 165 5.52 -27.07 -0.27
CA SER A 165 6.30 -26.00 -0.92
C SER A 165 7.58 -25.65 -0.17
N GLY A 166 7.57 -25.59 1.16
CA GLY A 166 8.72 -25.18 1.98
C GLY A 166 9.37 -26.30 2.78
N LYS A 167 8.93 -27.54 2.61
CA LYS A 167 9.39 -28.71 3.40
C LYS A 167 9.24 -28.53 4.93
N ILE A 168 8.44 -27.55 5.36
CA ILE A 168 8.14 -27.30 6.77
C ILE A 168 6.73 -27.82 7.05
N ASP A 169 6.61 -28.60 8.13
CA ASP A 169 5.34 -29.16 8.60
C ASP A 169 5.26 -29.15 10.14
N SER A 170 4.13 -29.60 10.68
CA SER A 170 3.92 -29.67 12.13
C SER A 170 4.91 -30.59 12.89
N LYS A 171 5.59 -31.50 12.17
CA LYS A 171 6.55 -32.43 12.77
C LYS A 171 7.95 -31.83 12.87
N ASN A 172 8.31 -30.97 11.93
CA ASN A 172 9.67 -30.42 11.84
C ASN A 172 9.78 -28.94 12.22
N VAL A 173 8.68 -28.17 12.28
CA VAL A 173 8.69 -26.74 12.63
C VAL A 173 9.39 -26.46 13.97
N LYS A 174 9.22 -27.36 14.96
CA LYS A 174 9.88 -27.23 16.28
C LYS A 174 11.40 -27.44 16.24
N LYS A 175 11.94 -27.97 15.13
CA LYS A 175 13.36 -28.24 14.94
C LYS A 175 14.09 -27.13 14.17
N LEU A 176 13.36 -26.07 13.76
CA LEU A 176 13.95 -24.93 13.08
C LEU A 176 15.01 -24.27 13.96
N LYS A 177 16.10 -23.88 13.33
CA LYS A 177 17.20 -23.12 13.95
C LYS A 177 17.45 -21.88 13.11
N LEU A 178 17.75 -20.77 13.78
CA LEU A 178 18.21 -19.55 13.10
C LEU A 178 19.48 -19.89 12.30
N LYS A 179 19.45 -19.63 11.00
CA LYS A 179 20.57 -19.86 10.09
C LYS A 179 21.47 -18.63 10.03
N TRP A 180 20.90 -17.49 9.80
CA TRP A 180 21.52 -16.17 9.82
C TRP A 180 20.46 -15.08 10.00
N ALA A 181 20.87 -13.88 10.30
CA ALA A 181 20.02 -12.69 10.35
C ALA A 181 20.74 -11.55 9.62
N PHE A 182 19.97 -10.72 8.92
CA PHE A 182 20.45 -9.53 8.22
C PHE A 182 19.80 -8.30 8.82
N GLY A 183 20.57 -7.38 9.39
CA GLY A 183 20.11 -6.09 9.85
C GLY A 183 20.12 -5.09 8.69
N PHE A 184 18.98 -4.51 8.36
CA PHE A 184 18.92 -3.47 7.33
C PHE A 184 19.58 -2.18 7.87
N PRO A 185 20.63 -1.67 7.20
CA PRO A 185 21.22 -0.38 7.58
C PRO A 185 20.18 0.73 7.60
N TYR A 186 20.23 1.58 8.62
CA TYR A 186 19.37 2.77 8.77
C TYR A 186 17.86 2.51 8.77
N SER A 187 17.44 1.28 9.04
CA SER A 187 16.05 0.88 8.97
C SER A 187 15.53 0.45 10.34
N GLN A 188 14.39 0.99 10.74
CA GLN A 188 13.67 0.60 11.96
C GLN A 188 12.54 -0.39 11.67
N ARG A 189 12.18 -0.56 10.39
CA ARG A 189 11.07 -1.40 9.94
C ARG A 189 11.41 -2.09 8.61
N ALA A 190 10.87 -3.31 8.46
CA ALA A 190 11.00 -4.12 7.25
C ALA A 190 9.61 -4.39 6.69
N ARG A 191 9.22 -3.67 5.64
CA ARG A 191 7.87 -3.75 5.02
C ARG A 191 7.88 -4.49 3.69
N SER A 192 9.02 -4.50 3.00
CA SER A 192 9.16 -5.16 1.69
C SER A 192 9.08 -6.67 1.82
N GLN A 193 8.16 -7.31 1.09
CA GLN A 193 8.10 -8.76 1.01
C GLN A 193 9.33 -9.28 0.24
N PRO A 194 10.13 -10.18 0.83
CA PRO A 194 11.28 -10.76 0.14
C PRO A 194 10.86 -11.73 -0.96
N LEU A 195 11.68 -11.80 -2.01
CA LEU A 195 11.58 -12.75 -3.10
C LEU A 195 12.73 -13.75 -3.03
N PHE A 196 12.43 -15.04 -3.12
CA PHE A 196 13.41 -16.11 -3.25
C PHE A 196 13.57 -16.51 -4.72
N ALA A 197 14.78 -16.45 -5.26
CA ALA A 197 15.10 -16.93 -6.59
C ALA A 197 16.62 -17.10 -6.75
N MET A 198 17.04 -18.00 -7.60
CA MET A 198 18.44 -18.12 -8.04
C MET A 198 19.46 -18.29 -6.92
N GLY A 199 19.12 -18.98 -5.82
CA GLY A 199 19.94 -19.12 -4.61
C GLY A 199 20.15 -17.83 -3.85
N SER A 200 19.20 -16.89 -3.98
CA SER A 200 19.28 -15.55 -3.42
C SER A 200 17.95 -15.11 -2.83
N ILE A 201 18.03 -14.12 -1.94
CA ILE A 201 16.88 -13.38 -1.41
C ILE A 201 17.02 -11.94 -1.90
N PHE A 202 15.99 -11.46 -2.59
CA PHE A 202 15.88 -10.06 -3.00
C PHE A 202 14.92 -9.35 -2.06
N VAL A 203 15.33 -8.23 -1.48
CA VAL A 203 14.50 -7.51 -0.49
C VAL A 203 14.82 -6.02 -0.48
N GLY A 204 13.78 -5.20 -0.36
CA GLY A 204 13.89 -3.75 -0.19
C GLY A 204 13.96 -3.34 1.27
N SER A 205 14.42 -2.13 1.52
CA SER A 205 14.57 -1.58 2.87
C SER A 205 13.92 -0.19 3.01
N GLN A 206 13.76 0.23 4.26
CA GLN A 206 13.31 1.58 4.60
C GLN A 206 14.31 2.65 4.17
N SER A 207 15.60 2.31 4.11
CA SER A 207 16.63 3.22 3.60
C SER A 207 16.62 3.43 2.08
N GLY A 208 15.76 2.69 1.37
CA GLY A 208 15.70 2.73 -0.10
C GLY A 208 16.64 1.75 -0.78
N ASP A 209 17.43 0.99 -0.03
CA ASP A 209 18.34 0.02 -0.62
C ASP A 209 17.64 -1.31 -0.92
N ILE A 210 17.97 -1.86 -2.08
CA ILE A 210 17.60 -3.22 -2.49
C ILE A 210 18.84 -4.09 -2.34
N TYR A 211 18.66 -5.26 -1.75
CA TYR A 211 19.72 -6.23 -1.53
C TYR A 211 19.43 -7.53 -2.25
N ALA A 212 20.45 -8.11 -2.90
CA ALA A 212 20.49 -9.52 -3.24
C ALA A 212 21.39 -10.23 -2.22
N LEU A 213 20.80 -11.06 -1.38
CA LEU A 213 21.48 -11.79 -0.32
C LEU A 213 21.67 -13.25 -0.71
N ASP A 214 22.83 -13.84 -0.39
CA ASP A 214 23.05 -15.28 -0.54
C ASP A 214 22.15 -16.04 0.45
N VAL A 215 21.35 -16.98 -0.04
CA VAL A 215 20.38 -17.72 0.78
C VAL A 215 21.04 -18.58 1.88
N GLU A 216 22.30 -19.00 1.68
CA GLU A 216 23.02 -19.85 2.62
C GLU A 216 23.67 -19.08 3.77
N THR A 217 24.16 -17.87 3.52
CA THR A 217 24.99 -17.12 4.47
C THR A 217 24.46 -15.75 4.84
N GLY A 218 23.53 -15.18 4.06
CA GLY A 218 23.04 -13.82 4.24
C GLY A 218 24.02 -12.72 3.82
N CYS A 219 25.16 -13.07 3.18
CA CYS A 219 26.07 -12.06 2.65
C CYS A 219 25.46 -11.33 1.45
N VAL A 220 25.87 -10.10 1.21
CA VAL A 220 25.39 -9.25 0.12
C VAL A 220 26.09 -9.63 -1.19
N LYS A 221 25.34 -10.04 -2.20
CA LYS A 221 25.86 -10.25 -3.56
C LYS A 221 25.97 -8.92 -4.30
N TRP A 222 24.95 -8.10 -4.23
CA TRP A 222 24.91 -6.74 -4.71
C TRP A 222 23.85 -5.95 -3.94
N ASN A 223 23.96 -4.64 -3.94
CA ASN A 223 22.91 -3.72 -3.52
C ASN A 223 22.72 -2.60 -4.54
N PHE A 224 21.53 -2.03 -4.56
CA PHE A 224 21.13 -0.89 -5.38
C PHE A 224 20.39 0.11 -4.49
N SER A 225 20.67 1.41 -4.63
CA SER A 225 19.99 2.47 -3.88
C SER A 225 18.91 3.10 -4.75
N ALA A 226 17.63 2.91 -4.37
CA ALA A 226 16.50 3.62 -4.93
C ALA A 226 16.46 5.08 -4.42
N SER A 227 15.55 5.88 -4.96
CA SER A 227 15.42 7.30 -4.56
C SER A 227 14.85 7.48 -3.15
N ALA A 228 14.11 6.50 -2.63
CA ALA A 228 13.45 6.55 -1.34
C ALA A 228 13.11 5.15 -0.80
N GLU A 229 12.48 5.09 0.39
CA GLU A 229 12.02 3.85 1.03
C GLU A 229 11.29 2.93 0.05
N VAL A 230 11.66 1.64 0.05
CA VAL A 230 10.99 0.60 -0.70
C VAL A 230 10.09 -0.20 0.23
N ARG A 231 8.78 0.05 0.14
CA ARG A 231 7.75 -0.67 0.89
C ARG A 231 7.15 -1.83 0.11
N THR A 232 7.19 -1.76 -1.20
CA THR A 232 6.64 -2.80 -2.07
C THR A 232 7.42 -4.09 -1.91
N GLY A 233 6.76 -5.23 -2.11
CA GLY A 233 7.47 -6.50 -2.30
C GLY A 233 8.28 -6.47 -3.60
N ILE A 234 9.29 -7.32 -3.65
CA ILE A 234 10.07 -7.54 -4.87
C ILE A 234 9.37 -8.63 -5.69
N ILE A 235 9.15 -8.39 -6.97
CA ILE A 235 8.63 -9.38 -7.91
C ILE A 235 9.62 -9.60 -9.06
N MET A 236 9.46 -10.71 -9.77
CA MET A 236 10.37 -11.13 -10.84
C MET A 236 9.58 -11.83 -11.95
N ASP A 237 10.18 -11.96 -13.12
CA ASP A 237 9.66 -12.82 -14.19
C ASP A 237 9.51 -14.27 -13.70
N GLU A 238 8.42 -14.92 -14.14
CA GLU A 238 8.16 -16.32 -13.81
C GLU A 238 8.87 -17.26 -14.80
N TRP A 239 9.42 -18.36 -14.29
CA TRP A 239 9.84 -19.50 -15.12
C TRP A 239 9.66 -20.81 -14.39
N LYS A 240 9.80 -21.92 -15.09
CA LYS A 240 9.65 -23.25 -14.50
C LYS A 240 10.90 -23.64 -13.70
N ASN A 241 10.72 -24.06 -12.46
CA ASN A 241 11.78 -24.55 -11.63
C ASN A 241 12.55 -25.72 -12.29
N GLY A 242 13.88 -25.69 -12.20
CA GLY A 242 14.78 -26.65 -12.86
C GLY A 242 15.13 -26.29 -14.31
N VAL A 243 14.49 -25.28 -14.90
CA VAL A 243 14.73 -24.80 -16.26
C VAL A 243 15.29 -23.38 -16.20
N LYS A 244 16.30 -23.06 -17.00
CA LYS A 244 16.79 -21.69 -17.10
C LYS A 244 15.77 -20.79 -17.80
N PRO A 245 15.62 -19.52 -17.37
CA PRO A 245 14.77 -18.56 -18.07
C PRO A 245 15.27 -18.32 -19.48
N LYS A 246 14.35 -18.02 -20.41
CA LYS A 246 14.68 -17.75 -21.83
C LYS A 246 15.38 -16.40 -22.01
N LYS A 247 15.06 -15.42 -21.17
CA LYS A 247 15.64 -14.08 -21.14
C LYS A 247 16.27 -13.81 -19.78
N ARG A 248 17.08 -12.78 -19.69
CA ARG A 248 17.65 -12.27 -18.45
C ARG A 248 16.54 -11.89 -17.48
N PRO A 249 16.49 -12.43 -16.27
CA PRO A 249 15.42 -12.10 -15.33
C PRO A 249 15.63 -10.70 -14.75
N TYR A 250 14.53 -9.94 -14.67
CA TYR A 250 14.49 -8.64 -14.00
C TYR A 250 13.71 -8.74 -12.70
N ILE A 251 14.06 -7.89 -11.74
CA ILE A 251 13.26 -7.63 -10.55
C ILE A 251 12.57 -6.28 -10.68
N TYR A 252 11.36 -6.20 -10.13
CA TYR A 252 10.54 -4.99 -10.18
C TYR A 252 10.10 -4.60 -8.77
N PHE A 253 10.08 -3.30 -8.48
CA PHE A 253 9.66 -2.74 -7.20
C PHE A 253 9.38 -1.25 -7.32
N GLY A 254 8.66 -0.69 -6.33
CA GLY A 254 8.38 0.73 -6.25
C GLY A 254 8.89 1.37 -4.97
N ASP A 255 9.19 2.66 -5.01
CA ASP A 255 9.55 3.48 -3.84
C ASP A 255 8.41 4.45 -3.43
N ILE A 256 8.51 5.00 -2.21
CA ILE A 256 7.48 5.91 -1.67
C ILE A 256 7.37 7.25 -2.42
N LEU A 257 8.30 7.60 -3.28
CA LEU A 257 8.22 8.77 -4.16
C LEU A 257 7.52 8.45 -5.49
N ALA A 258 6.70 7.42 -5.54
CA ALA A 258 5.93 6.98 -6.69
C ALA A 258 6.79 6.62 -7.92
N ASN A 259 8.00 6.13 -7.73
CA ASN A 259 8.79 5.54 -8.80
C ASN A 259 8.57 4.02 -8.85
N GLU A 260 8.67 3.46 -10.05
CA GLU A 260 8.78 2.02 -10.29
C GLU A 260 10.08 1.74 -11.03
N TYR A 261 10.70 0.61 -10.71
CA TYR A 261 12.03 0.23 -11.18
C TYR A 261 12.03 -1.17 -11.76
N ALA A 262 12.87 -1.39 -12.76
CA ALA A 262 13.35 -2.71 -13.16
C ALA A 262 14.88 -2.76 -13.04
N LEU A 263 15.40 -3.77 -12.35
CA LEU A 263 16.84 -4.05 -12.29
C LEU A 263 17.12 -5.42 -12.87
N ASP A 264 18.31 -5.57 -13.44
CA ASP A 264 18.87 -6.88 -13.71
C ASP A 264 19.07 -7.65 -12.40
N ALA A 265 18.43 -8.82 -12.29
CA ALA A 265 18.46 -9.59 -11.06
C ALA A 265 19.83 -10.15 -10.68
N GLN A 266 20.73 -10.32 -11.66
CA GLN A 266 22.06 -10.87 -11.41
C GLN A 266 23.12 -9.80 -11.07
N THR A 267 22.94 -8.58 -11.59
CA THR A 267 23.96 -7.52 -11.42
C THR A 267 23.50 -6.36 -10.56
N GLY A 268 22.17 -6.18 -10.37
CA GLY A 268 21.61 -4.99 -9.73
C GLY A 268 21.62 -3.73 -10.61
N GLU A 269 22.02 -3.84 -11.90
CA GLU A 269 22.02 -2.71 -12.83
C GLU A 269 20.60 -2.23 -13.14
N LEU A 270 20.42 -0.92 -13.18
CA LEU A 270 19.16 -0.29 -13.55
C LEU A 270 18.84 -0.52 -15.02
N ILE A 271 17.69 -1.13 -15.32
CA ILE A 271 17.20 -1.32 -16.69
C ILE A 271 16.31 -0.13 -17.06
N TRP A 272 15.31 0.17 -16.23
CA TRP A 272 14.49 1.35 -16.37
C TRP A 272 13.93 1.82 -15.02
N LYS A 273 13.57 3.11 -14.98
CA LYS A 273 12.86 3.78 -13.90
C LYS A 273 11.80 4.67 -14.49
N ILE A 274 10.58 4.63 -13.97
CA ILE A 274 9.50 5.52 -14.36
C ILE A 274 8.85 6.17 -13.14
N LYS A 275 8.33 7.38 -13.31
CA LYS A 275 7.41 8.02 -12.38
C LYS A 275 6.00 7.52 -12.69
N THR A 276 5.27 7.00 -11.70
CA THR A 276 3.95 6.38 -11.91
C THR A 276 2.81 7.39 -11.91
N ASP A 277 3.00 8.51 -11.21
CA ASP A 277 2.08 9.64 -11.20
C ASP A 277 2.82 10.95 -10.94
N ASP A 278 2.37 12.06 -11.55
CA ASP A 278 2.98 13.38 -11.38
C ASP A 278 2.44 14.14 -10.16
N HIS A 279 1.39 13.64 -9.49
CA HIS A 279 0.86 14.29 -8.29
C HIS A 279 1.89 14.30 -7.16
N PRO A 280 2.14 15.44 -6.47
CA PRO A 280 3.22 15.56 -5.49
C PRO A 280 3.07 14.61 -4.29
N ASN A 281 1.84 14.23 -3.96
CA ASN A 281 1.53 13.30 -2.87
C ASN A 281 1.28 11.85 -3.34
N ALA A 282 1.58 11.54 -4.61
CA ALA A 282 1.51 10.17 -5.09
C ALA A 282 2.62 9.31 -4.45
N THR A 283 2.30 8.05 -4.16
CA THR A 283 3.21 7.11 -3.52
C THR A 283 3.03 5.68 -4.02
N ARG A 284 4.05 4.84 -3.78
CA ARG A 284 4.01 3.41 -4.01
C ARG A 284 4.12 2.67 -2.67
N THR A 285 3.04 2.02 -2.27
CA THR A 285 2.99 1.20 -1.04
C THR A 285 2.64 -0.25 -1.33
N ALA A 286 1.87 -0.49 -2.37
CA ALA A 286 1.45 -1.81 -2.82
C ALA A 286 2.43 -2.44 -3.82
N THR A 287 2.60 -3.74 -3.74
CA THR A 287 3.40 -4.53 -4.69
C THR A 287 2.70 -4.61 -6.04
N SER A 288 3.44 -4.37 -7.12
CA SER A 288 2.96 -4.55 -8.48
C SER A 288 2.61 -6.01 -8.76
N ALA A 289 1.72 -6.26 -9.71
CA ALA A 289 1.42 -7.59 -10.20
C ALA A 289 1.92 -7.75 -11.64
N LYS A 290 2.39 -8.95 -11.99
CA LYS A 290 2.89 -9.25 -13.34
C LYS A 290 2.11 -10.37 -13.96
N PHE A 291 1.74 -10.19 -15.22
CA PHE A 291 1.16 -11.25 -16.06
C PHE A 291 1.64 -11.10 -17.50
N GLU A 292 2.13 -12.18 -18.07
CA GLU A 292 2.80 -12.15 -19.38
C GLU A 292 3.93 -11.10 -19.38
N ASP A 293 3.98 -10.23 -20.37
CA ASP A 293 4.97 -9.14 -20.45
C ASP A 293 4.43 -7.79 -19.93
N ILE A 294 3.34 -7.81 -19.14
CA ILE A 294 2.72 -6.61 -18.57
C ILE A 294 2.92 -6.57 -17.06
N LEU A 295 3.36 -5.42 -16.56
CA LEU A 295 3.43 -5.09 -15.14
C LEU A 295 2.29 -4.14 -14.79
N PHE A 296 1.48 -4.50 -13.79
CA PHE A 296 0.36 -3.70 -13.29
C PHE A 296 0.77 -3.00 -12.00
N ILE A 297 0.77 -1.68 -12.04
CA ILE A 297 1.36 -0.82 -11.02
C ILE A 297 0.25 -0.03 -10.34
N PRO A 298 -0.14 -0.36 -9.08
CA PRO A 298 -1.10 0.43 -8.32
C PRO A 298 -0.44 1.71 -7.78
N VAL A 299 -1.18 2.83 -7.76
CA VAL A 299 -0.73 4.11 -7.25
C VAL A 299 -1.62 4.55 -6.09
N SER A 300 -1.01 4.78 -4.96
CA SER A 300 -1.60 5.35 -3.76
C SER A 300 -1.21 6.82 -3.60
N GLY A 301 -1.79 7.49 -2.61
CA GLY A 301 -1.46 8.87 -2.25
C GLY A 301 -1.46 9.09 -0.76
N LEU A 302 -0.75 10.13 -0.32
CA LEU A 302 -0.75 10.59 1.07
C LEU A 302 -1.16 12.07 1.15
N GLU A 303 -2.03 12.53 0.27
CA GLU A 303 -2.58 13.89 0.34
C GLU A 303 -3.44 14.09 1.59
N VAL A 304 -3.85 13.01 2.24
CA VAL A 304 -4.47 13.04 3.58
C VAL A 304 -3.60 13.75 4.62
N ILE A 305 -2.26 13.74 4.48
CA ILE A 305 -1.33 14.32 5.44
C ILE A 305 -1.33 15.86 5.37
N PRO A 306 -1.03 16.50 4.22
CA PRO A 306 -1.05 17.96 4.14
C PRO A 306 -2.45 18.56 4.35
N ALA A 307 -3.52 17.79 4.16
CA ALA A 307 -4.89 18.20 4.47
C ALA A 307 -5.08 18.60 5.95
N PHE A 308 -4.21 18.16 6.87
CA PHE A 308 -4.21 18.61 8.26
C PHE A 308 -3.95 20.12 8.41
N ASN A 309 -3.34 20.75 7.41
CA ASN A 309 -3.03 22.17 7.40
C ASN A 309 -4.24 22.96 6.87
N ASP A 310 -4.74 23.91 7.65
CA ASP A 310 -5.95 24.68 7.33
C ASP A 310 -5.82 25.53 6.05
N ASP A 311 -4.61 25.90 5.64
CA ASP A 311 -4.31 26.68 4.44
C ASP A 311 -3.95 25.83 3.21
N TYR A 312 -3.91 24.49 3.37
CA TYR A 312 -3.67 23.58 2.24
C TYR A 312 -4.92 23.46 1.37
N GLU A 313 -4.84 23.85 0.10
CA GLU A 313 -5.93 23.64 -0.87
C GLU A 313 -6.13 22.15 -1.14
N CYS A 314 -7.17 21.57 -0.58
CA CYS A 314 -7.42 20.13 -0.57
C CYS A 314 -8.66 19.73 -1.37
N CYS A 315 -8.71 18.58 -2.06
CA CYS A 315 -7.67 17.66 -2.43
C CYS A 315 -7.82 17.30 -3.90
N THR A 316 -6.76 16.86 -4.55
CA THR A 316 -6.78 16.63 -6.01
C THR A 316 -6.21 15.28 -6.44
N PHE A 317 -5.59 14.54 -5.53
CA PHE A 317 -5.07 13.20 -5.79
C PHE A 317 -6.19 12.24 -6.20
N ARG A 318 -5.85 11.29 -7.06
CA ARG A 318 -6.71 10.16 -7.46
C ARG A 318 -5.89 8.89 -7.49
N GLY A 319 -6.38 7.81 -6.85
CA GLY A 319 -5.79 6.49 -6.97
C GLY A 319 -5.64 6.06 -8.42
N GLY A 320 -4.57 5.38 -8.76
CA GLY A 320 -4.27 5.00 -10.14
C GLY A 320 -3.85 3.54 -10.31
N LEU A 321 -4.09 3.00 -11.49
CA LEU A 321 -3.56 1.72 -11.95
C LEU A 321 -2.92 1.91 -13.33
N LEU A 322 -1.63 1.55 -13.46
CA LEU A 322 -0.92 1.56 -14.72
C LEU A 322 -0.69 0.13 -15.18
N ALA A 323 -0.76 -0.07 -16.49
CA ALA A 323 -0.13 -1.22 -17.16
C ALA A 323 1.08 -0.73 -17.94
N VAL A 324 2.21 -1.36 -17.73
CA VAL A 324 3.43 -1.06 -18.48
C VAL A 324 4.04 -2.32 -19.08
N GLU A 325 4.74 -2.16 -20.18
CA GLU A 325 5.56 -3.21 -20.78
C GLU A 325 6.73 -3.50 -19.82
N ALA A 326 6.80 -4.73 -19.30
CA ALA A 326 7.71 -5.08 -18.22
C ALA A 326 9.21 -4.89 -18.59
N ASP A 327 9.55 -5.15 -19.85
CA ASP A 327 10.96 -5.06 -20.30
C ASP A 327 11.45 -3.61 -20.49
N THR A 328 10.55 -2.65 -20.75
CA THR A 328 10.91 -1.28 -21.15
C THR A 328 10.38 -0.19 -20.23
N GLY A 329 9.39 -0.50 -19.39
CA GLY A 329 8.66 0.49 -18.58
C GLY A 329 7.71 1.39 -19.40
N LYS A 330 7.50 1.09 -20.69
CA LYS A 330 6.59 1.85 -21.56
C LYS A 330 5.16 1.70 -21.06
N VAL A 331 4.48 2.83 -20.78
CA VAL A 331 3.08 2.83 -20.38
C VAL A 331 2.19 2.38 -21.53
N LEU A 332 1.40 1.34 -21.31
CA LEU A 332 0.39 0.83 -22.23
C LEU A 332 -0.94 1.53 -22.01
N TRP A 333 -1.37 1.62 -20.74
CA TRP A 333 -2.53 2.37 -20.31
C TRP A 333 -2.40 2.82 -18.85
N LYS A 334 -3.14 3.87 -18.48
CA LYS A 334 -3.31 4.34 -17.11
C LYS A 334 -4.77 4.64 -16.85
N LYS A 335 -5.30 4.16 -15.73
CA LYS A 335 -6.67 4.41 -15.26
C LYS A 335 -6.64 4.96 -13.85
N TYR A 336 -7.59 5.84 -13.55
CA TYR A 336 -7.79 6.38 -12.22
C TYR A 336 -9.03 5.75 -11.57
N SER A 337 -8.97 5.50 -10.26
CA SER A 337 -10.13 5.01 -9.48
C SER A 337 -11.29 5.99 -9.57
N ILE A 338 -11.01 7.29 -9.51
CA ILE A 338 -11.96 8.37 -9.79
C ILE A 338 -11.74 8.80 -11.25
N PRO A 339 -12.71 8.54 -12.15
CA PRO A 339 -12.50 8.77 -13.60
C PRO A 339 -12.27 10.23 -13.98
N VAL A 340 -12.88 11.16 -13.24
CA VAL A 340 -12.82 12.60 -13.54
C VAL A 340 -11.85 13.32 -12.61
N PRO A 341 -11.11 14.35 -13.09
CA PRO A 341 -10.30 15.19 -12.22
C PRO A 341 -11.15 15.93 -11.19
N ALA A 342 -10.60 16.12 -9.98
CA ALA A 342 -11.22 16.91 -8.93
C ALA A 342 -11.54 18.33 -9.44
N LYS A 343 -12.70 18.85 -9.03
CA LYS A 343 -13.15 20.20 -9.38
C LYS A 343 -13.34 21.02 -8.11
N TYR A 344 -13.28 22.34 -8.24
CA TYR A 344 -13.61 23.23 -7.14
C TYR A 344 -15.00 22.86 -6.55
N SER A 345 -15.01 22.53 -5.26
CA SER A 345 -16.22 22.08 -4.52
C SER A 345 -16.67 23.09 -3.46
N GLY A 346 -15.86 24.11 -3.15
CA GLY A 346 -16.21 25.12 -2.17
C GLY A 346 -14.99 25.72 -1.46
N THR A 347 -15.23 26.38 -0.34
CA THR A 347 -14.20 26.92 0.56
C THR A 347 -14.48 26.46 1.99
N THR A 348 -13.39 26.23 2.74
CA THR A 348 -13.46 25.95 4.16
C THR A 348 -13.95 27.16 4.97
N SER A 349 -14.22 26.95 6.27
CA SER A 349 -14.57 28.02 7.22
C SER A 349 -13.49 29.11 7.39
N VAL A 350 -12.24 28.84 6.99
CA VAL A 350 -11.12 29.78 7.02
C VAL A 350 -10.81 30.39 5.65
N GLY A 351 -11.57 30.03 4.61
CA GLY A 351 -11.45 30.58 3.26
C GLY A 351 -10.53 29.80 2.31
N THR A 352 -10.00 28.66 2.71
CA THR A 352 -9.16 27.78 1.87
C THR A 352 -10.01 27.07 0.82
N ARG A 353 -9.53 26.98 -0.41
CA ARG A 353 -10.25 26.34 -1.52
C ARG A 353 -10.27 24.82 -1.36
N MET A 354 -11.42 24.22 -1.64
CA MET A 354 -11.62 22.77 -1.64
C MET A 354 -11.89 22.25 -3.06
N PHE A 355 -11.45 21.03 -3.31
CA PHE A 355 -11.63 20.34 -4.59
C PHE A 355 -12.09 18.91 -4.34
N GLY A 356 -12.91 18.36 -5.23
CA GLY A 356 -13.43 16.99 -5.13
C GLY A 356 -14.18 16.52 -6.38
N PRO A 357 -14.53 15.23 -6.44
CA PRO A 357 -14.04 14.16 -5.58
C PRO A 357 -12.55 13.88 -5.78
N SER A 358 -11.87 13.41 -4.72
CA SER A 358 -10.45 13.05 -4.72
C SER A 358 -10.19 11.85 -3.82
N GLY A 359 -8.99 11.28 -3.84
CA GLY A 359 -8.64 10.14 -3.02
C GLY A 359 -8.85 8.81 -3.73
N ALA A 360 -9.58 7.88 -3.11
CA ALA A 360 -9.77 6.50 -3.53
C ALA A 360 -8.43 5.83 -3.92
N PRO A 361 -7.41 5.87 -3.03
CA PRO A 361 -6.06 5.36 -3.31
C PRO A 361 -6.08 3.87 -3.57
N ILE A 362 -5.19 3.39 -4.46
CA ILE A 362 -4.97 1.96 -4.65
C ILE A 362 -3.67 1.58 -3.93
N TRP A 363 -3.80 1.18 -2.67
CA TRP A 363 -2.64 0.85 -1.82
C TRP A 363 -2.53 -0.63 -1.46
N THR A 364 -3.36 -1.46 -2.10
CA THR A 364 -3.32 -2.92 -2.05
C THR A 364 -2.82 -3.50 -3.37
N SER A 365 -2.12 -4.64 -3.28
CA SER A 365 -1.57 -5.30 -4.47
C SER A 365 -2.68 -5.86 -5.35
N PRO A 366 -2.64 -5.62 -6.66
CA PRO A 366 -3.62 -6.14 -7.60
C PRO A 366 -3.63 -7.67 -7.63
N ASN A 367 -4.80 -8.27 -7.86
CA ASN A 367 -4.94 -9.71 -8.08
C ASN A 367 -5.29 -9.97 -9.56
N VAL A 368 -4.49 -10.81 -10.21
CA VAL A 368 -4.62 -11.11 -11.64
C VAL A 368 -5.44 -12.37 -11.85
N ASP A 369 -6.58 -12.24 -12.53
CA ASP A 369 -7.39 -13.36 -13.04
C ASP A 369 -6.99 -13.70 -14.48
N LYS A 370 -6.18 -14.73 -14.61
CA LYS A 370 -5.69 -15.22 -15.91
C LYS A 370 -6.82 -15.80 -16.79
N LYS A 371 -7.90 -16.33 -16.16
CA LYS A 371 -9.02 -16.96 -16.85
C LYS A 371 -9.93 -15.94 -17.54
N ARG A 372 -10.26 -14.84 -16.81
CA ARG A 372 -11.14 -13.77 -17.30
C ARG A 372 -10.38 -12.66 -18.00
N ARG A 373 -9.06 -12.64 -17.87
CA ARG A 373 -8.19 -11.51 -18.23
C ARG A 373 -8.62 -10.23 -17.51
N TYR A 374 -8.88 -10.36 -16.21
CA TYR A 374 -9.23 -9.25 -15.34
C TYR A 374 -8.14 -9.01 -14.29
N ILE A 375 -8.10 -7.77 -13.79
CA ILE A 375 -7.27 -7.40 -12.66
C ILE A 375 -8.17 -6.73 -11.63
N TYR A 376 -8.14 -7.25 -10.40
CA TYR A 376 -8.93 -6.74 -9.29
C TYR A 376 -8.08 -5.89 -8.37
N ILE A 377 -8.62 -4.71 -8.00
CA ILE A 377 -8.02 -3.81 -7.02
C ILE A 377 -9.04 -3.43 -5.96
N GLY A 378 -8.56 -3.05 -4.78
CA GLY A 378 -9.34 -2.41 -3.72
C GLY A 378 -8.94 -0.95 -3.60
N THR A 379 -9.91 -0.09 -3.30
CA THR A 379 -9.69 1.33 -3.06
C THR A 379 -9.84 1.69 -1.59
N GLY A 380 -9.23 2.79 -1.19
CA GLY A 380 -9.47 3.45 0.07
C GLY A 380 -10.54 4.54 -0.04
N GLU A 381 -10.59 5.38 0.97
CA GLU A 381 -11.51 6.49 1.17
C GLU A 381 -11.36 7.59 0.11
N ASN A 382 -12.41 8.41 -0.06
CA ASN A 382 -12.23 9.73 -0.67
C ASN A 382 -11.48 10.67 0.31
N TYR A 383 -10.73 11.65 -0.20
CA TYR A 383 -10.01 12.61 0.63
C TYR A 383 -10.76 13.91 0.86
N SER A 384 -11.80 14.16 0.07
CA SER A 384 -12.57 15.40 0.07
C SER A 384 -14.01 15.18 -0.38
N THR A 385 -14.91 16.09 0.02
CA THR A 385 -16.29 16.19 -0.44
C THR A 385 -16.36 16.57 -1.95
N PRO A 386 -17.27 15.96 -2.75
CA PRO A 386 -18.19 14.92 -2.35
C PRO A 386 -17.55 13.53 -2.35
N ALA A 387 -17.98 12.66 -1.43
CA ALA A 387 -17.70 11.23 -1.56
C ALA A 387 -18.39 10.68 -2.81
N ASP A 388 -17.73 9.78 -3.53
CA ASP A 388 -18.27 9.14 -4.72
C ASP A 388 -18.23 7.60 -4.60
N ASP A 389 -18.62 6.89 -5.65
CA ASP A 389 -18.65 5.43 -5.67
C ASP A 389 -17.26 4.78 -5.87
N SER A 390 -16.22 5.58 -5.87
CA SER A 390 -14.83 5.13 -6.00
C SER A 390 -14.19 4.77 -4.66
N SER A 391 -14.71 5.30 -3.53
CA SER A 391 -14.23 4.92 -2.19
C SER A 391 -14.71 3.53 -1.80
N ASP A 392 -13.92 2.81 -1.02
CA ASP A 392 -14.28 1.52 -0.43
C ASP A 392 -14.85 0.52 -1.45
N ALA A 393 -14.24 0.47 -2.61
CA ALA A 393 -14.70 -0.32 -3.73
C ALA A 393 -13.70 -1.41 -4.14
N ILE A 394 -14.23 -2.54 -4.63
CA ILE A 394 -13.47 -3.47 -5.45
C ILE A 394 -13.81 -3.18 -6.90
N ILE A 395 -12.78 -3.01 -7.71
CA ILE A 395 -12.90 -2.68 -9.13
C ILE A 395 -12.19 -3.75 -9.96
N ALA A 396 -12.85 -4.22 -11.01
CA ALA A 396 -12.27 -5.09 -12.02
C ALA A 396 -11.97 -4.30 -13.29
N TYR A 397 -10.73 -4.40 -13.77
CA TYR A 397 -10.33 -3.86 -15.06
C TYR A 397 -9.96 -4.99 -16.03
N ASN A 398 -10.24 -4.79 -17.29
CA ASN A 398 -9.71 -5.65 -18.35
C ASN A 398 -8.18 -5.44 -18.47
N ILE A 399 -7.42 -6.52 -18.45
CA ILE A 399 -5.95 -6.51 -18.50
C ILE A 399 -5.41 -5.82 -19.75
N ASP A 400 -6.05 -6.07 -20.91
CA ASP A 400 -5.54 -5.66 -22.22
C ASP A 400 -5.85 -4.18 -22.52
N THR A 401 -7.06 -3.70 -22.11
CA THR A 401 -7.56 -2.37 -22.48
C THR A 401 -7.55 -1.38 -21.32
N GLY A 402 -7.49 -1.87 -20.07
CA GLY A 402 -7.69 -1.08 -18.89
C GLY A 402 -9.12 -0.56 -18.72
N GLU A 403 -10.08 -1.04 -19.51
CA GLU A 403 -11.48 -0.68 -19.32
C GLU A 403 -12.03 -1.27 -18.03
N GLU A 404 -12.79 -0.47 -17.27
CA GLU A 404 -13.52 -0.93 -16.11
C GLU A 404 -14.61 -1.92 -16.54
N VAL A 405 -14.59 -3.13 -15.97
CA VAL A 405 -15.57 -4.18 -16.25
C VAL A 405 -16.74 -4.07 -15.29
N TRP A 406 -16.42 -3.93 -13.99
CA TRP A 406 -17.39 -3.69 -12.95
C TRP A 406 -16.73 -3.02 -11.73
N ARG A 407 -17.57 -2.36 -10.93
CA ARG A 407 -17.23 -1.74 -9.67
C ARG A 407 -18.21 -2.19 -8.60
N ARG A 408 -17.72 -2.48 -7.41
CA ARG A 408 -18.56 -2.80 -6.25
C ARG A 408 -18.10 -2.00 -5.04
N GLN A 409 -18.76 -0.88 -4.78
CA GLN A 409 -18.63 -0.16 -3.52
C GLN A 409 -19.37 -0.93 -2.42
N THR A 410 -18.77 -1.02 -1.23
CA THR A 410 -19.34 -1.74 -0.07
C THR A 410 -19.64 -0.82 1.10
N LEU A 411 -19.04 0.37 1.13
CA LEU A 411 -19.33 1.43 2.07
C LEU A 411 -19.41 2.75 1.31
N ALA A 412 -20.59 3.38 1.31
CA ALA A 412 -20.80 4.67 0.66
C ALA A 412 -20.58 5.82 1.64
N GLY A 413 -20.15 6.97 1.11
CA GLY A 413 -19.99 8.19 1.91
C GLY A 413 -18.74 8.21 2.78
N ASP A 414 -17.74 7.35 2.50
CA ASP A 414 -16.47 7.42 3.20
C ASP A 414 -15.54 8.45 2.53
N ALA A 415 -15.54 9.66 3.10
CA ALA A 415 -14.57 10.70 2.79
C ALA A 415 -13.90 11.15 4.08
N TRP A 416 -12.57 11.01 4.13
CA TRP A 416 -11.76 11.25 5.30
C TRP A 416 -10.34 11.72 4.94
N ASN A 417 -9.75 12.55 5.80
CA ASN A 417 -8.34 12.90 5.79
C ASN A 417 -7.88 13.26 7.21
N LEU A 418 -6.59 13.55 7.41
CA LEU A 418 -6.05 13.80 8.76
C LEU A 418 -6.67 15.03 9.47
N ALA A 419 -7.33 15.95 8.75
CA ALA A 419 -8.07 17.04 9.37
C ALA A 419 -9.31 16.55 10.15
N CYS A 420 -9.73 15.30 9.96
CA CYS A 420 -10.84 14.68 10.69
C CYS A 420 -10.41 14.03 12.03
N MET A 421 -9.09 14.04 12.34
CA MET A 421 -8.60 13.43 13.58
C MET A 421 -9.03 14.24 14.80
N GLY A 422 -9.68 13.58 15.77
CA GLY A 422 -10.17 14.24 16.98
C GLY A 422 -11.27 15.26 16.68
N LYS A 423 -11.06 16.53 17.02
CA LYS A 423 -11.96 17.61 16.63
C LYS A 423 -11.69 17.99 15.17
N ALA A 424 -12.69 17.82 14.31
CA ALA A 424 -12.56 18.12 12.89
C ALA A 424 -12.03 19.55 12.64
N LEU A 425 -10.98 19.63 11.83
CA LEU A 425 -10.38 20.87 11.33
C LEU A 425 -11.07 21.31 10.02
N PRO A 426 -10.82 22.54 9.52
CA PRO A 426 -11.51 23.10 8.35
C PRO A 426 -11.47 22.25 7.07
N ASN A 427 -10.39 21.50 6.84
CA ASN A 427 -10.24 20.64 5.65
C ASN A 427 -10.87 19.24 5.79
N CYS A 428 -11.45 18.88 6.95
CA CYS A 428 -12.20 17.62 7.07
C CYS A 428 -13.40 17.63 6.14
N PRO A 429 -13.62 16.60 5.29
CA PRO A 429 -14.80 16.48 4.46
C PRO A 429 -16.11 16.56 5.26
N GLU A 430 -17.20 17.03 4.63
CA GLU A 430 -18.51 17.14 5.27
C GLU A 430 -19.03 15.77 5.75
N GLU A 431 -18.72 14.71 5.02
CA GLU A 431 -19.08 13.34 5.35
C GLU A 431 -18.41 12.85 6.63
N ASN A 432 -17.20 13.32 6.91
CA ASN A 432 -16.37 12.88 8.05
C ASN A 432 -16.42 11.35 8.24
N GLY A 433 -16.08 10.64 7.17
CA GLY A 433 -16.22 9.20 7.06
C GLY A 433 -15.32 8.42 8.01
N PRO A 434 -15.50 7.10 8.09
CA PRO A 434 -14.81 6.26 9.07
C PRO A 434 -13.41 5.79 8.66
N ASP A 435 -12.95 6.04 7.44
CA ASP A 435 -11.67 5.54 6.90
C ASP A 435 -11.59 4.00 6.92
N MET A 436 -12.49 3.35 6.16
CA MET A 436 -12.66 1.88 6.20
C MET A 436 -12.08 1.13 5.00
N ASP A 437 -11.09 1.64 4.38
CA ASP A 437 -10.40 1.10 3.20
C ASP A 437 -10.41 -0.41 3.02
N TYR A 438 -10.35 -0.83 1.76
CA TYR A 438 -9.80 -2.15 1.43
C TYR A 438 -8.28 -2.13 1.63
N SER A 439 -7.85 -2.48 2.83
CA SER A 439 -6.44 -2.52 3.25
C SER A 439 -5.76 -3.86 3.04
N ALA A 440 -6.54 -4.85 2.60
CA ALA A 440 -6.08 -6.17 2.23
C ALA A 440 -6.35 -6.42 0.75
N SER A 441 -5.35 -6.91 0.01
CA SER A 441 -5.57 -7.33 -1.38
C SER A 441 -6.63 -8.41 -1.42
N SER A 442 -7.56 -8.31 -2.37
CA SER A 442 -8.52 -9.38 -2.65
C SER A 442 -7.79 -10.67 -3.04
N ILE A 443 -8.40 -11.81 -2.78
CA ILE A 443 -7.90 -13.13 -3.16
C ILE A 443 -8.91 -13.83 -4.06
N LEU A 444 -8.43 -14.44 -5.13
CA LEU A 444 -9.25 -15.23 -6.05
C LEU A 444 -9.05 -16.71 -5.74
N ILE A 445 -10.16 -17.39 -5.47
CA ILE A 445 -10.18 -18.78 -4.99
C ILE A 445 -10.96 -19.62 -5.97
N ASP A 446 -10.34 -20.70 -6.44
CA ASP A 446 -10.95 -21.74 -7.24
C ASP A 446 -11.66 -22.74 -6.31
N LEU A 447 -12.98 -22.89 -6.46
CA LEU A 447 -13.81 -23.85 -5.73
C LEU A 447 -14.08 -25.14 -6.53
N GLY A 448 -13.51 -25.24 -7.73
CA GLY A 448 -13.62 -26.37 -8.65
C GLY A 448 -14.68 -26.16 -9.72
N ASP A 449 -15.92 -25.92 -9.36
CA ASP A 449 -17.03 -25.64 -10.29
C ASP A 449 -17.20 -24.14 -10.59
N LYS A 450 -16.75 -23.28 -9.69
CA LYS A 450 -16.80 -21.81 -9.78
C LYS A 450 -15.61 -21.18 -9.10
N ASP A 451 -15.36 -19.93 -9.41
CA ASP A 451 -14.40 -19.07 -8.69
C ASP A 451 -15.15 -18.12 -7.77
N ILE A 452 -14.52 -17.72 -6.68
CA ILE A 452 -14.99 -16.65 -5.81
C ILE A 452 -13.86 -15.65 -5.54
N LEU A 453 -14.16 -14.36 -5.66
CA LEU A 453 -13.28 -13.29 -5.24
C LEU A 453 -13.63 -12.91 -3.80
N VAL A 454 -12.66 -12.95 -2.90
CA VAL A 454 -12.88 -12.59 -1.49
C VAL A 454 -12.13 -11.31 -1.18
N ALA A 455 -12.82 -10.35 -0.57
CA ALA A 455 -12.28 -9.06 -0.17
C ALA A 455 -12.54 -8.79 1.31
N GLY A 456 -11.54 -8.24 2.01
CA GLY A 456 -11.62 -7.87 3.42
C GLY A 456 -11.29 -6.41 3.63
N GLN A 457 -12.00 -5.76 4.57
CA GLN A 457 -12.01 -4.32 4.77
C GLN A 457 -11.65 -3.95 6.21
N LYS A 458 -11.15 -2.73 6.46
CA LYS A 458 -10.89 -2.18 7.80
C LYS A 458 -12.14 -2.20 8.70
N SER A 459 -13.34 -2.17 8.13
CA SER A 459 -14.62 -2.33 8.86
C SER A 459 -14.78 -3.66 9.58
N GLY A 460 -13.84 -4.61 9.37
CA GLY A 460 -13.98 -5.98 9.87
C GLY A 460 -14.93 -6.84 9.05
N SER A 461 -15.39 -6.35 7.92
CA SER A 461 -16.27 -7.05 6.98
C SER A 461 -15.50 -7.85 5.95
N VAL A 462 -16.02 -9.01 5.60
CA VAL A 462 -15.51 -9.89 4.52
C VAL A 462 -16.62 -10.10 3.52
N TYR A 463 -16.29 -10.02 2.24
CA TYR A 463 -17.22 -10.18 1.13
C TYR A 463 -16.76 -11.29 0.20
N GLY A 464 -17.64 -12.24 -0.11
CA GLY A 464 -17.50 -13.17 -1.22
C GLY A 464 -18.22 -12.58 -2.44
N ILE A 465 -17.50 -12.37 -3.51
CA ILE A 465 -17.92 -11.61 -4.69
C ILE A 465 -17.84 -12.51 -5.92
N ASN A 466 -18.84 -12.43 -6.80
CA ASN A 466 -18.78 -13.05 -8.11
C ASN A 466 -17.75 -12.32 -8.98
N PRO A 467 -16.65 -12.98 -9.39
CA PRO A 467 -15.60 -12.33 -10.16
C PRO A 467 -16.03 -11.89 -11.56
N ASP A 468 -17.11 -12.42 -12.11
CA ASP A 468 -17.59 -12.08 -13.45
C ASP A 468 -18.29 -10.71 -13.51
N ASN A 469 -19.03 -10.32 -12.43
CA ASN A 469 -19.92 -9.16 -12.46
C ASN A 469 -19.91 -8.30 -11.18
N GLY A 470 -19.13 -8.67 -10.17
CA GLY A 470 -19.03 -7.93 -8.92
C GLY A 470 -20.22 -8.09 -7.98
N GLU A 471 -21.15 -9.01 -8.22
CA GLU A 471 -22.25 -9.28 -7.29
C GLU A 471 -21.75 -9.91 -5.98
N ILE A 472 -22.26 -9.41 -4.85
CA ILE A 472 -21.95 -9.98 -3.53
C ILE A 472 -22.73 -11.29 -3.38
N ILE A 473 -22.00 -12.41 -3.30
CA ILE A 473 -22.56 -13.74 -3.06
C ILE A 473 -22.90 -13.91 -1.58
N TRP A 474 -21.99 -13.46 -0.70
CA TRP A 474 -22.19 -13.41 0.74
C TRP A 474 -21.35 -12.28 1.35
N SER A 475 -21.79 -11.79 2.50
CA SER A 475 -21.06 -10.85 3.34
C SER A 475 -21.06 -11.29 4.79
N LYS A 476 -19.99 -10.98 5.53
CA LYS A 476 -19.86 -11.31 6.95
C LYS A 476 -19.11 -10.23 7.70
N VAL A 477 -19.78 -9.61 8.67
CA VAL A 477 -19.11 -8.78 9.68
C VAL A 477 -18.48 -9.72 10.72
N VAL A 478 -17.16 -9.68 10.83
CA VAL A 478 -16.40 -10.52 11.76
C VAL A 478 -16.09 -9.77 13.04
N SER A 479 -15.84 -8.46 12.94
CA SER A 479 -15.53 -7.57 14.07
C SER A 479 -16.06 -6.15 13.85
N GLY A 480 -15.87 -5.28 14.83
CA GLY A 480 -16.22 -3.85 14.72
C GLY A 480 -15.24 -3.02 13.88
N GLY A 481 -14.07 -3.54 13.58
CA GLY A 481 -13.09 -2.84 12.73
C GLY A 481 -12.49 -1.57 13.34
N GLY A 482 -12.22 -0.59 12.49
CA GLY A 482 -11.69 0.74 12.82
C GLY A 482 -10.60 1.20 11.86
N THR A 483 -10.24 2.46 11.87
CA THR A 483 -9.22 3.09 11.01
C THR A 483 -7.91 2.28 10.93
N GLN A 484 -7.48 1.69 12.04
CA GLN A 484 -6.34 0.75 12.09
C GLN A 484 -6.76 -0.67 12.47
N GLY A 485 -8.05 -0.95 12.42
CA GLY A 485 -8.66 -2.22 12.75
C GLY A 485 -8.98 -3.09 11.55
N GLY A 486 -9.83 -4.08 11.78
CA GLY A 486 -10.35 -4.96 10.75
C GLY A 486 -9.30 -5.80 10.03
N ILE A 487 -9.50 -6.03 8.74
CA ILE A 487 -8.63 -6.86 7.93
C ILE A 487 -7.56 -5.99 7.27
N HIS A 488 -6.36 -5.98 7.85
CA HIS A 488 -5.17 -5.32 7.29
C HIS A 488 -4.22 -6.35 6.67
N PHE A 489 -3.59 -5.97 5.55
CA PHE A 489 -2.47 -6.64 4.87
C PHE A 489 -2.76 -8.02 4.26
N GLY A 490 -3.85 -8.69 4.57
CA GLY A 490 -4.25 -9.84 3.77
C GLY A 490 -4.93 -10.97 4.50
N MET A 491 -5.49 -11.85 3.70
CA MET A 491 -6.15 -13.11 4.04
C MET A 491 -5.50 -14.24 3.25
N ALA A 492 -5.84 -15.47 3.55
CA ALA A 492 -5.43 -16.64 2.76
C ALA A 492 -6.53 -17.70 2.77
N SER A 493 -6.60 -18.53 1.72
CA SER A 493 -7.54 -19.66 1.67
C SER A 493 -6.91 -20.90 1.05
N ASP A 494 -7.22 -22.06 1.62
CA ASP A 494 -6.87 -23.37 1.05
C ASP A 494 -7.93 -23.93 0.08
N GLY A 495 -8.90 -23.08 -0.29
CA GLY A 495 -10.05 -23.42 -1.13
C GLY A 495 -11.32 -23.70 -0.33
N LYS A 496 -11.22 -24.20 0.90
CA LYS A 496 -12.36 -24.51 1.79
C LYS A 496 -12.44 -23.56 2.97
N VAL A 497 -11.33 -23.30 3.59
CA VAL A 497 -11.21 -22.46 4.77
C VAL A 497 -10.56 -21.13 4.38
N LEU A 498 -11.22 -20.05 4.73
CA LEU A 498 -10.69 -18.69 4.61
C LEU A 498 -10.11 -18.29 5.97
N TYR A 499 -8.85 -17.90 6.00
CA TYR A 499 -8.14 -17.43 7.19
C TYR A 499 -8.13 -15.91 7.21
N VAL A 500 -8.75 -15.31 8.23
CA VAL A 500 -8.99 -13.88 8.37
C VAL A 500 -8.33 -13.36 9.64
N PRO A 501 -7.13 -12.78 9.55
CA PRO A 501 -6.51 -12.09 10.68
C PRO A 501 -7.14 -10.72 10.89
N LEU A 502 -7.47 -10.38 12.12
CA LEU A 502 -8.04 -9.09 12.51
C LEU A 502 -7.08 -8.33 13.42
N ASN A 503 -6.83 -7.06 13.06
CA ASN A 503 -6.00 -6.14 13.82
C ASN A 503 -6.88 -5.09 14.52
N ASP A 504 -7.73 -5.52 15.44
CA ASP A 504 -8.63 -4.60 16.14
C ASP A 504 -7.91 -3.95 17.33
N MET A 505 -7.33 -2.81 17.12
CA MET A 505 -6.65 -2.04 18.16
C MET A 505 -7.63 -1.48 19.19
N LYS A 506 -7.18 -1.37 20.45
CA LYS A 506 -8.04 -0.90 21.56
C LYS A 506 -8.40 0.57 21.42
N ASN A 507 -7.50 1.38 20.94
CA ASN A 507 -7.69 2.82 20.75
C ASN A 507 -7.27 3.19 19.34
N THR A 508 -8.07 3.98 18.69
CA THR A 508 -7.75 4.56 17.40
C THR A 508 -7.26 5.99 17.60
N HIS A 509 -6.43 6.47 16.70
CA HIS A 509 -5.87 7.83 16.79
C HIS A 509 -6.84 8.91 16.29
N ASP A 510 -7.99 8.52 15.74
CA ASP A 510 -9.03 9.42 15.25
C ASP A 510 -10.08 9.81 16.31
N GLY A 511 -9.89 9.40 17.56
CA GLY A 511 -10.84 9.66 18.65
C GLY A 511 -12.08 8.78 18.63
N LYS A 512 -12.22 7.88 17.65
CA LYS A 512 -13.33 6.92 17.53
C LYS A 512 -13.01 5.66 18.33
N VAL A 513 -13.84 5.30 19.27
CA VAL A 513 -13.75 4.04 20.06
C VAL A 513 -14.69 3.02 19.46
N TRP A 514 -14.13 2.13 18.64
CA TRP A 514 -14.89 1.08 17.96
C TRP A 514 -15.38 0.01 18.92
N LEU A 515 -16.66 -0.32 18.83
CA LEU A 515 -17.30 -1.38 19.62
C LEU A 515 -17.12 -2.74 18.92
N ASN A 516 -17.43 -3.82 19.63
CA ASN A 516 -17.41 -5.20 19.09
C ASN A 516 -16.08 -5.68 18.48
N ARG A 517 -14.96 -5.16 18.97
CA ARG A 517 -13.62 -5.57 18.53
C ARG A 517 -13.35 -7.03 18.86
N LYS A 518 -12.74 -7.75 17.90
CA LYS A 518 -12.40 -9.16 18.03
C LYS A 518 -11.03 -9.42 17.40
N PRO A 519 -9.93 -8.85 17.98
CA PRO A 519 -8.60 -9.11 17.43
C PRO A 519 -8.26 -10.58 17.48
N GLY A 520 -7.51 -11.07 16.50
CA GLY A 520 -7.06 -12.45 16.45
C GLY A 520 -7.24 -13.10 15.09
N MET A 521 -7.26 -14.41 15.07
CA MET A 521 -7.47 -15.23 13.88
C MET A 521 -8.89 -15.77 13.84
N HIS A 522 -9.56 -15.51 12.74
CA HIS A 522 -10.89 -16.07 12.45
C HIS A 522 -10.83 -16.91 11.20
N THR A 523 -11.64 -17.95 11.13
CA THR A 523 -11.80 -18.73 9.90
C THR A 523 -13.23 -18.79 9.48
N LEU A 524 -13.43 -18.66 8.19
CA LEU A 524 -14.74 -18.74 7.55
C LEU A 524 -14.74 -19.89 6.55
N ASP A 525 -15.91 -20.45 6.33
CA ASP A 525 -16.15 -21.29 5.17
C ASP A 525 -16.09 -20.43 3.91
N THR A 526 -15.24 -20.78 2.96
CA THR A 526 -14.96 -19.95 1.79
C THR A 526 -16.20 -19.76 0.89
N GLU A 527 -17.06 -20.76 0.80
CA GLU A 527 -18.24 -20.74 -0.08
C GLU A 527 -19.41 -19.95 0.52
N THR A 528 -19.59 -19.99 1.84
CA THR A 528 -20.77 -19.46 2.53
C THR A 528 -20.50 -18.24 3.41
N GLY A 529 -19.23 -17.95 3.73
CA GLY A 529 -18.85 -16.91 4.68
C GLY A 529 -19.17 -17.23 6.16
N ASN A 530 -19.62 -18.43 6.47
CA ASN A 530 -19.94 -18.82 7.86
C ASN A 530 -18.66 -18.96 8.70
N ILE A 531 -18.66 -18.39 9.92
CA ILE A 531 -17.54 -18.53 10.85
C ILE A 531 -17.44 -19.98 11.30
N LEU A 532 -16.26 -20.58 11.10
CA LEU A 532 -15.95 -21.94 11.54
C LEU A 532 -15.35 -21.96 12.94
N TRP A 533 -14.40 -21.08 13.23
CA TRP A 533 -13.81 -20.86 14.55
C TRP A 533 -13.16 -19.49 14.66
N SER A 534 -12.93 -19.02 15.89
CA SER A 534 -12.25 -17.76 16.24
C SER A 534 -11.30 -17.97 17.40
N LYS A 535 -10.13 -17.34 17.36
CA LYS A 535 -9.13 -17.40 18.45
C LYS A 535 -8.37 -16.08 18.56
#